data_832c4eb77a7d56c6146143ef1369ce54
#
_entry.id   832c4eb77a7d56c6146143ef1369ce54
#
_cell.length_a   1.000
_cell.length_b   1.000
_cell.length_c   1.000
_cell.angle_alpha   90.00
_cell.angle_beta   90.00
_cell.angle_gamma   90.00
#
_symmetry.space_group_name_H-M   'P 1'
#
loop_
_entity.id
_entity.type
_entity.pdbx_description
1 polymer ?
#
loop_
_entity_poly.entity_id
_entity_poly.type
_entity_poly.pdbx_seq_one_letter_code
_entity_poly.pdbx_strand_id
1 'polypeptide(L)'
;MKLYEMIRDEDVSGVSGTGPVAEVVVFDTGWTAVSFYGYTADVPNVIVYSRFSDAEKIHGHEGRTRLVERKSPAEFVGKVDWRPV
;
A
#
# COMPACT_ATOMS: atom_id res chain seq x y z
N MET A 1 12.66 6.04 8.77
CA MET A 1 11.37 5.62 8.17
C MET A 1 11.61 5.13 6.76
N LYS A 2 10.82 4.14 6.34
CA LYS A 2 10.87 3.64 4.97
C LYS A 2 9.53 3.77 4.31
N LEU A 3 9.53 3.99 3.00
CA LEU A 3 8.32 4.12 2.20
C LEU A 3 8.28 2.98 1.19
N TYR A 4 7.10 2.39 1.02
CA TYR A 4 6.87 1.36 0.01
C TYR A 4 5.59 1.68 -0.73
N GLU A 5 5.55 1.32 -2.01
CA GLU A 5 4.30 1.35 -2.77
C GLU A 5 3.85 -0.09 -2.99
N MET A 6 2.60 -0.36 -2.70
CA MET A 6 2.03 -1.69 -2.87
C MET A 6 1.57 -1.84 -4.31
N ILE A 7 2.14 -2.80 -5.01
CA ILE A 7 1.84 -3.07 -6.42
C ILE A 7 1.17 -4.44 -6.49
N ARG A 8 -0.03 -4.48 -7.02
CA ARG A 8 -0.78 -5.73 -7.18
C ARG A 8 -0.60 -6.24 -8.60
N ASP A 9 0.02 -7.41 -8.73
CA ASP A 9 0.28 -8.02 -10.02
C ASP A 9 -0.93 -8.81 -10.54
N GLU A 10 -1.74 -9.38 -9.61
CA GLU A 10 -2.98 -10.08 -9.93
C GLU A 10 -4.08 -9.62 -8.99
N ASP A 11 -5.26 -9.37 -9.53
CA ASP A 11 -6.42 -9.00 -8.72
C ASP A 11 -7.12 -10.26 -8.23
N VAL A 12 -6.69 -10.74 -7.07
CA VAL A 12 -7.22 -11.97 -6.48
C VAL A 12 -8.67 -11.81 -6.03
N SER A 13 -9.02 -10.62 -5.55
CA SER A 13 -10.35 -10.34 -5.01
C SER A 13 -11.36 -9.86 -6.06
N GLY A 14 -10.88 -9.36 -7.19
CA GLY A 14 -11.73 -8.74 -8.18
C GLY A 14 -12.24 -7.36 -7.77
N VAL A 15 -11.70 -6.79 -6.70
CA VAL A 15 -12.22 -5.53 -6.13
C VAL A 15 -11.34 -4.34 -6.46
N SER A 16 -10.03 -4.48 -6.31
CA SER A 16 -9.11 -3.34 -6.37
C SER A 16 -8.37 -3.20 -7.70
N GLY A 17 -8.44 -4.20 -8.56
CA GLY A 17 -7.71 -4.19 -9.81
C GLY A 17 -6.22 -4.48 -9.63
N THR A 18 -5.44 -4.26 -10.69
CA THR A 18 -3.98 -4.46 -10.70
C THR A 18 -3.27 -3.12 -10.70
N GLY A 19 -1.94 -3.15 -10.48
CA GLY A 19 -1.10 -1.97 -10.47
C GLY A 19 -0.93 -1.39 -9.08
N PRO A 20 -0.51 -0.11 -8.96
CA PRO A 20 -0.32 0.53 -7.65
C PRO A 20 -1.66 0.66 -6.91
N VAL A 21 -1.72 0.17 -5.67
CA VAL A 21 -2.97 0.15 -4.91
C VAL A 21 -2.87 0.86 -3.56
N ALA A 22 -1.66 1.04 -3.02
CA ALA A 22 -1.51 1.66 -1.70
C ALA A 22 -0.12 2.24 -1.50
N GLU A 23 -0.02 3.20 -0.59
CA GLU A 23 1.27 3.63 -0.07
C GLU A 23 1.43 3.08 1.35
N VAL A 24 2.67 2.78 1.72
CA VAL A 24 3.01 2.14 2.98
C VAL A 24 4.15 2.90 3.63
N VAL A 25 4.00 3.20 4.91
CA VAL A 25 5.03 3.86 5.71
C VAL A 25 5.45 2.91 6.82
N VAL A 26 6.75 2.67 6.94
CA VAL A 26 7.31 1.90 8.05
C VAL A 26 8.04 2.88 8.96
N PHE A 27 7.53 3.05 10.16
CA PHE A 27 8.13 3.96 11.15
C PHE A 27 9.41 3.33 11.70
N ASP A 28 10.27 4.17 12.27
CA ASP A 28 11.53 3.68 12.87
C ASP A 28 11.28 2.67 13.99
N THR A 29 10.12 2.73 14.63
CA THR A 29 9.72 1.78 15.66
C THR A 29 9.31 0.41 15.11
N GLY A 30 9.13 0.30 13.78
CA GLY A 30 8.66 -0.91 13.13
C GLY A 30 7.16 -0.91 12.84
N TRP A 31 6.38 -0.05 13.49
CA TRP A 31 4.97 0.08 13.15
C TRP A 31 4.80 0.47 11.69
N THR A 32 3.77 -0.06 11.06
CA THR A 32 3.56 0.06 9.62
C THR A 32 2.15 0.52 9.34
N ALA A 33 2.00 1.57 8.51
CA ALA A 33 0.71 2.10 8.12
C ALA A 33 0.50 1.88 6.63
N VAL A 34 -0.67 1.36 6.26
CA VAL A 34 -1.06 1.08 4.87
C VAL A 34 -2.24 1.96 4.51
N SER A 35 -2.06 2.80 3.50
CA SER A 35 -3.11 3.71 3.02
C SER A 35 -3.43 3.37 1.58
N PHE A 36 -4.60 2.76 1.35
CA PHE A 36 -5.02 2.44 -0.01
C PHE A 36 -5.42 3.71 -0.75
N TYR A 37 -5.11 3.73 -2.05
CA TYR A 37 -5.49 4.87 -2.88
C TYR A 37 -7.01 4.97 -2.97
N GLY A 38 -7.52 6.20 -3.09
CA GLY A 38 -8.94 6.46 -3.05
C GLY A 38 -9.78 5.72 -4.09
N TYR A 39 -9.16 5.42 -5.25
CA TYR A 39 -9.87 4.67 -6.27
C TYR A 39 -10.02 3.18 -5.93
N THR A 40 -9.44 2.72 -4.83
CA THR A 40 -9.52 1.32 -4.39
C THR A 40 -10.45 1.12 -3.19
N ALA A 41 -11.03 2.19 -2.65
CA ALA A 41 -11.87 2.11 -1.46
C ALA A 41 -12.91 3.22 -1.44
N ASP A 42 -14.14 2.89 -1.07
CA ASP A 42 -15.21 3.86 -0.94
C ASP A 42 -14.95 4.86 0.18
N VAL A 43 -14.39 4.38 1.28
CA VAL A 43 -14.07 5.21 2.43
C VAL A 43 -12.56 5.13 2.66
N PRO A 44 -11.83 6.21 2.35
CA PRO A 44 -10.39 6.22 2.59
C PRO A 44 -10.08 6.03 4.07
N ASN A 45 -9.11 5.18 4.36
CA ASN A 45 -8.68 4.92 5.71
C ASN A 45 -7.22 4.46 5.71
N VAL A 46 -6.66 4.33 6.90
CA VAL A 46 -5.30 3.82 7.09
C VAL A 46 -5.37 2.62 8.02
N ILE A 47 -4.77 1.52 7.59
CA ILE A 47 -4.68 0.30 8.40
C ILE A 47 -3.28 0.25 9.00
N VAL A 48 -3.20 0.01 10.31
CA VAL A 48 -1.92 0.03 11.03
C VAL A 48 -1.60 -1.36 11.55
N TYR A 49 -0.36 -1.79 11.33
CA TYR A 49 0.18 -3.05 11.83
C TYR A 49 1.35 -2.77 12.74
N SER A 50 1.54 -3.58 13.77
CA SER A 50 2.68 -3.40 14.68
C SER A 50 3.99 -3.86 14.06
N ARG A 51 3.95 -4.63 12.97
CA ARG A 51 5.15 -5.12 12.27
C ARG A 51 4.93 -5.10 10.77
N PHE A 52 6.00 -4.74 10.05
CA PHE A 52 5.98 -4.76 8.59
C PHE A 52 5.63 -6.16 8.04
N SER A 53 6.16 -7.20 8.67
CA SER A 53 5.90 -8.58 8.24
C SER A 53 4.42 -8.96 8.31
N ASP A 54 3.66 -8.35 9.23
CA ASP A 54 2.22 -8.60 9.31
C ASP A 54 1.50 -7.97 8.12
N ALA A 55 1.91 -6.77 7.69
CA ALA A 55 1.35 -6.14 6.51
C ALA A 55 1.64 -6.97 5.26
N GLU A 56 2.86 -7.49 5.14
CA GLU A 56 3.22 -8.37 4.03
C GLU A 56 2.38 -9.64 4.02
N LYS A 57 2.17 -10.22 5.20
CA LYS A 57 1.40 -11.46 5.33
C LYS A 57 -0.05 -11.27 4.92
N ILE A 58 -0.66 -10.17 5.33
CA ILE A 58 -2.07 -9.90 5.06
C ILE A 58 -2.29 -9.49 3.60
N HIS A 59 -1.41 -8.67 3.05
CA HIS A 59 -1.62 -8.07 1.73
C HIS A 59 -0.85 -8.74 0.59
N GLY A 60 0.10 -9.62 0.90
CA GLY A 60 1.00 -10.20 -0.10
C GLY A 60 0.35 -11.17 -1.07
N HIS A 61 -0.74 -11.84 -0.67
CA HIS A 61 -1.49 -12.78 -1.53
C HIS A 61 -0.57 -13.79 -2.23
N GLU A 62 0.32 -14.41 -1.45
CA GLU A 62 1.25 -15.43 -1.97
C GLU A 62 2.14 -14.90 -3.11
N GLY A 63 2.58 -13.67 -3.00
CA GLY A 63 3.48 -13.07 -3.97
C GLY A 63 2.80 -12.33 -5.12
N ARG A 64 1.48 -12.29 -5.15
CA ARG A 64 0.74 -11.58 -6.19
C ARG A 64 0.70 -10.07 -5.95
N THR A 65 1.09 -9.64 -4.76
CA THR A 65 1.20 -8.24 -4.38
C THR A 65 2.60 -8.00 -3.85
N ARG A 66 3.28 -6.98 -4.38
CA ARG A 66 4.64 -6.65 -4.02
C ARG A 66 4.69 -5.31 -3.29
N LEU A 67 5.65 -5.17 -2.38
CA LEU A 67 5.96 -3.90 -1.72
C LEU A 67 7.27 -3.40 -2.31
N VAL A 68 7.20 -2.33 -3.08
CA VAL A 68 8.35 -1.76 -3.78
C VAL A 68 8.83 -0.53 -3.02
N GLU A 69 10.07 -0.55 -2.56
CA GLU A 69 10.61 0.57 -1.79
C GLU A 69 10.70 1.83 -2.65
N ARG A 70 10.29 2.96 -2.06
CA ARG A 70 10.40 4.28 -2.67
C ARG A 70 11.27 5.16 -1.79
N LYS A 71 12.09 5.99 -2.40
CA LYS A 71 13.02 6.84 -1.66
C LYS A 71 12.32 8.12 -1.17
N SER A 72 11.29 8.55 -1.85
CA SER A 72 10.55 9.75 -1.50
C SER A 72 9.11 9.64 -1.98
N PRO A 73 8.20 10.46 -1.45
CA PRO A 73 6.81 10.48 -1.91
C PRO A 73 6.67 10.77 -3.41
N ALA A 74 7.63 11.47 -4.00
CA ALA A 74 7.58 11.80 -5.43
C ALA A 74 7.70 10.58 -6.34
N GLU A 75 8.23 9.46 -5.82
CA GLU A 75 8.40 8.24 -6.59
C GLU A 75 7.15 7.37 -6.65
N PHE A 76 6.12 7.71 -5.88
CA PHE A 76 4.87 6.94 -5.87
C PHE A 76 4.12 7.19 -7.17
N VAL A 77 3.73 6.11 -7.85
CA VAL A 77 3.13 6.17 -9.18
C VAL A 77 1.62 6.25 -9.14
N GLY A 78 1.00 5.64 -8.14
CA GLY A 78 -0.45 5.47 -8.11
C GLY A 78 -1.23 6.60 -7.46
N LYS A 79 -0.58 7.54 -6.79
CA LYS A 79 -1.29 8.56 -6.01
C LYS A 79 -1.60 9.85 -6.78
N VAL A 80 -1.26 9.90 -8.06
CA VAL A 80 -1.22 11.14 -8.83
C VAL A 80 -2.52 11.94 -8.79
N ASP A 81 -3.65 11.29 -8.96
CA ASP A 81 -4.93 11.99 -9.09
C ASP A 81 -5.79 11.95 -7.84
N TRP A 82 -5.32 11.31 -6.78
CA TRP A 82 -6.14 11.17 -5.58
C TRP A 82 -5.92 12.31 -4.61
N ARG A 83 -7.01 12.90 -4.15
CA ARG A 83 -6.99 13.99 -3.17
C ARG A 83 -8.07 13.75 -2.12
N PRO A 84 -7.70 13.71 -0.83
CA PRO A 84 -8.70 13.71 0.22
C PRO A 84 -9.37 15.09 0.28
N VAL A 85 -10.62 15.10 0.57
CA VAL A 85 -11.39 16.34 0.74
C VAL A 85 -11.83 16.50 2.16
#